data_89be137976066c6b7e9186e18671cd05
#
_entry.id   89be137976066c6b7e9186e18671cd05
#
_cell.length_a   1.000
_cell.length_b   1.000
_cell.length_c   1.000
_cell.angle_alpha   90.00
_cell.angle_beta   90.00
_cell.angle_gamma   90.00
#
_symmetry.space_group_name_H-M   'P 1'
#
loop_
_entity.id
_entity.type
_entity.pdbx_description
1 polymer ?
#
loop_
_entity_poly.entity_id
_entity_poly.type
_entity_poly.pdbx_seq_one_letter_code
_entity_poly.pdbx_strand_id
1 'polypeptide(L)' 'GGLMTEKIKEQILAVRATGRTNMFDTNMVQVIANEMKFYELVIFIEEHKGDYAKFILTGEC' A
#
# COMPACT_ATOMS: atom_id res chain seq x y z
N GLY A 1 3.73 -14.22 1.39
CA GLY A 1 4.53 -13.49 1.10
C GLY A 1 5.65 -12.81 1.83
N GLY A 2 6.88 -13.21 1.56
CA GLY A 2 8.04 -12.66 2.23
C GLY A 2 8.36 -11.21 1.89
N LEU A 3 7.72 -10.65 0.85
CA LEU A 3 8.02 -9.29 0.41
C LEU A 3 7.27 -8.23 1.21
N MET A 4 6.09 -8.55 1.72
CA MET A 4 5.31 -7.58 2.47
C MET A 4 5.61 -7.67 3.96
N THR A 5 6.21 -6.60 4.49
CA THR A 5 6.56 -6.54 5.91
C THR A 5 5.37 -6.02 6.73
N GLU A 6 5.43 -6.23 8.04
CA GLU A 6 4.41 -5.67 8.93
C GLU A 6 4.34 -4.15 8.82
N LYS A 7 5.48 -3.51 8.64
CA LYS A 7 5.52 -2.06 8.48
C LYS A 7 4.76 -1.61 7.24
N ILE A 8 4.93 -2.32 6.13
CA ILE A 8 4.21 -1.99 4.89
C ILE A 8 2.71 -2.21 5.08
N LYS A 9 2.31 -3.29 5.75
CA LYS A 9 0.90 -3.54 6.06
C LYS A 9 0.30 -2.39 6.88
N GLU A 10 1.01 -1.95 7.90
CA GLU A 10 0.56 -0.84 8.72
C GLU A 10 0.40 0.43 7.90
N GLN A 11 1.34 0.69 6.99
CA GLN A 11 1.27 1.86 6.13
C GLN A 11 0.08 1.79 5.18
N ILE A 12 -0.21 0.60 4.62
CA ILE A 12 -1.38 0.41 3.77
C ILE A 12 -2.66 0.71 4.55
N LEU A 13 -2.77 0.18 5.77
CA LEU A 13 -3.94 0.40 6.60
C LEU A 13 -4.10 1.86 6.99
N ALA A 14 -2.98 2.57 7.22
CA ALA A 14 -3.01 3.98 7.54
C ALA A 14 -3.53 4.81 6.36
N VAL A 15 -3.09 4.49 5.13
CA VAL A 15 -3.60 5.16 3.94
C VAL A 15 -5.09 4.88 3.77
N ARG A 16 -5.47 3.61 3.95
CA ARG A 16 -6.89 3.23 3.86
C ARG A 16 -7.75 4.01 4.85
N ALA A 17 -7.24 4.21 6.06
CA ALA A 17 -7.98 4.90 7.10
C ALA A 17 -8.24 6.37 6.77
N THR A 18 -7.47 6.97 5.85
CA THR A 18 -7.70 8.36 5.45
C THR A 18 -8.99 8.54 4.65
N GLY A 19 -9.45 7.47 3.99
CA GLY A 19 -10.64 7.54 3.14
C GLY A 19 -10.47 8.43 1.91
N ARG A 20 -9.24 8.79 1.55
CA ARG A 20 -8.98 9.77 0.48
C ARG A 20 -9.03 9.18 -0.92
N THR A 21 -8.92 7.87 -1.05
CA THR A 21 -8.91 7.25 -2.36
C THR A 21 -9.34 5.80 -2.28
N ASN A 22 -9.64 5.23 -3.45
CA ASN A 22 -9.85 3.80 -3.61
C ASN A 22 -8.48 3.12 -3.53
N MET A 23 -8.37 2.07 -2.72
CA MET A 23 -7.08 1.40 -2.51
C MET A 23 -6.56 0.67 -3.75
N PHE A 24 -7.39 0.49 -4.78
CA PHE A 24 -6.93 -0.05 -6.06
C PHE A 24 -6.39 1.04 -7.00
N ASP A 25 -6.58 2.31 -6.66
CA ASP A 25 -5.96 3.41 -7.41
C ASP A 25 -4.52 3.57 -6.91
N THR A 26 -3.64 2.74 -7.45
CA THR A 26 -2.26 2.66 -6.96
C THR A 26 -1.51 3.99 -7.10
N ASN A 27 -1.79 4.76 -8.14
CA ASN A 27 -1.14 6.06 -8.32
C ASN A 27 -1.49 7.00 -7.17
N MET A 28 -2.76 7.08 -6.80
CA MET A 28 -3.18 7.93 -5.69
C MET A 28 -2.70 7.40 -4.35
N VAL A 29 -2.71 6.08 -4.18
CA VAL A 29 -2.17 5.49 -2.95
C VAL A 29 -0.70 5.87 -2.79
N GLN A 30 0.07 5.84 -3.88
CA GLN A 30 1.48 6.25 -3.83
C GLN A 30 1.63 7.73 -3.51
N VAL A 31 0.78 8.59 -4.06
CA VAL A 31 0.81 10.02 -3.75
C VAL A 31 0.55 10.26 -2.26
N ILE A 32 -0.50 9.63 -1.73
CA ILE A 32 -0.85 9.78 -0.32
C ILE A 32 0.25 9.21 0.58
N ALA A 33 0.77 8.03 0.23
CA ALA A 33 1.86 7.41 0.98
C ALA A 33 3.09 8.33 1.02
N ASN A 34 3.40 8.96 -0.10
CA ASN A 34 4.52 9.89 -0.18
C ASN A 34 4.30 11.10 0.72
N GLU A 35 3.07 11.64 0.74
CA GLU A 35 2.73 12.76 1.63
C GLU A 35 2.88 12.39 3.10
N MET A 36 2.54 11.14 3.43
CA MET A 36 2.64 10.61 4.79
C MET A 36 4.03 10.09 5.12
N LYS A 37 4.96 10.20 4.17
CA LYS A 37 6.35 9.74 4.28
C LYS A 37 6.46 8.22 4.43
N PHE A 38 5.53 7.50 3.83
CA PHE A 38 5.54 6.04 3.79
C PHE A 38 6.29 5.56 2.55
N TYR A 39 7.58 5.85 2.50
CA TYR A 39 8.39 5.58 1.30
C TYR A 39 8.52 4.09 0.99
N GLU A 40 8.54 3.24 2.00
CA GLU A 40 8.58 1.80 1.79
C GLU A 40 7.35 1.33 1.01
N LEU A 41 6.17 1.88 1.35
CA LEU A 41 4.95 1.55 0.65
C LEU A 41 4.98 2.04 -0.80
N VAL A 42 5.49 3.25 -1.02
CA VAL A 42 5.62 3.79 -2.38
C VAL A 42 6.44 2.84 -3.25
N ILE A 43 7.59 2.42 -2.74
CA ILE A 43 8.50 1.52 -3.47
C ILE A 43 7.86 0.14 -3.65
N PHE A 44 7.21 -0.38 -2.62
CA PHE A 44 6.56 -1.69 -2.69
C PHE A 44 5.50 -1.72 -3.79
N ILE A 45 4.65 -0.70 -3.86
CA ILE A 45 3.63 -0.62 -4.92
C ILE A 45 4.29 -0.55 -6.29
N GLU A 46 5.36 0.24 -6.41
CA GLU A 46 6.05 0.40 -7.69
C GLU A 46 6.62 -0.92 -8.19
N GLU A 47 7.17 -1.73 -7.31
CA GLU A 47 7.88 -2.95 -7.68
C GLU A 47 7.02 -4.22 -7.60
N HIS A 48 5.96 -4.20 -6.80
CA HIS A 48 5.18 -5.40 -6.47
C HIS A 48 3.68 -5.13 -6.47
N LYS A 49 3.19 -4.53 -7.57
CA LYS A 49 1.75 -4.21 -7.69
C LYS A 49 0.84 -5.42 -7.51
N GLY A 50 1.25 -6.57 -8.04
CA GLY A 50 0.45 -7.78 -7.92
C GLY A 50 0.27 -8.21 -6.48
N ASP A 51 1.34 -8.15 -5.71
CA ASP A 51 1.29 -8.52 -4.29
C ASP A 51 0.47 -7.51 -3.50
N TYR A 52 0.60 -6.23 -3.83
CA TYR A 52 -0.22 -5.19 -3.22
C TYR A 52 -1.72 -5.43 -3.48
N ALA A 53 -2.08 -5.66 -4.74
CA ALA A 53 -3.48 -5.88 -5.11
C ALA A 53 -4.04 -7.13 -4.42
N LYS A 54 -3.24 -8.20 -4.33
CA LYS A 54 -3.66 -9.42 -3.65
C LYS A 54 -3.95 -9.14 -2.18
N PHE A 55 -3.11 -8.37 -1.52
CA PHE A 55 -3.35 -8.01 -0.13
C PHE A 55 -4.64 -7.23 0.04
N ILE A 56 -4.92 -6.27 -0.86
CA ILE A 56 -6.15 -5.48 -0.79
C ILE A 56 -7.38 -6.37 -0.99
N LEU A 57 -7.30 -7.33 -1.92
CA LEU A 57 -8.42 -8.23 -2.21
C LEU A 57 -8.69 -9.23 -1.10
N THR A 58 -7.64 -9.79 -0.51
CA THR A 58 -7.78 -10.96 0.36
C THR A 58 -7.33 -10.72 1.80
N GLY A 59 -6.58 -9.67 2.06
CA GLY A 59 -5.95 -9.45 3.34
C GLY A 59 -4.73 -10.33 3.57
N GLU A 60 -4.26 -11.05 2.54
CA GLU A 60 -3.10 -11.93 2.62
C GLU A 60 -1.94 -11.40 1.82
N CYS A 61 -0.75 -11.73 2.24
CA CYS A 61 0.47 -11.33 1.53
C CYS A 61 1.31 -12.52 1.07
#